data_b6aa95f6198956dca022a4090d0bc825
#
_entry.id   b6aa95f6198956dca022a4090d0bc825
#
_cell.length_a   1.000
_cell.length_b   1.000
_cell.length_c   1.000
_cell.angle_alpha   90.00
_cell.angle_beta   90.00
_cell.angle_gamma   90.00
#
_symmetry.space_group_name_H-M   'P 1'
#
loop_
_entity.id
_entity.type
_entity.pdbx_description
1 polymer ?
#
loop_
_entity_poly.entity_id
_entity_poly.type
_entity_poly.pdbx_seq_one_letter_code
_entity_poly.pdbx_strand_id
1 'polypeptide(L)' 'MAGKGKGKKLSRGDDVTWKSHGQDVEGTVTRKVDKRTEAAGRTVDASKDEPQYEVESDKTGRTAVHKPESLRKKAGGS' A
#
# COMPACT_ATOMS: atom_id res chain seq x y z
N MET A 1 -6.31 -21.37 -5.76
CA MET A 1 -6.38 -21.15 -5.46
C MET A 1 -6.25 -20.37 -4.97
N ALA A 2 -6.14 -20.17 -4.90
CA ALA A 2 -5.88 -19.76 -4.44
C ALA A 2 -6.16 -18.79 -3.96
N GLY A 3 -6.20 -18.41 -3.90
CA GLY A 3 -6.50 -17.57 -3.54
C GLY A 3 -6.98 -16.98 -2.50
N LYS A 4 -6.79 -17.06 -1.73
CA LYS A 4 -7.20 -16.65 -0.79
C LYS A 4 -6.95 -15.45 -0.67
N GLY A 5 -7.03 -14.90 -0.85
CA GLY A 5 -6.80 -13.81 -0.87
C GLY A 5 -6.31 -12.88 -0.05
N LYS A 6 -5.82 -13.15 0.91
CA LYS A 6 -5.38 -12.29 1.67
C LYS A 6 -4.27 -11.76 1.15
N GLY A 7 -3.69 -11.94 0.47
CA GLY A 7 -2.60 -11.46 0.17
C GLY A 7 -2.45 -10.85 -1.08
N LYS A 8 -2.75 -9.80 -1.32
CA LYS A 8 -2.47 -9.19 -2.45
C LYS A 8 -1.02 -8.93 -2.53
N LYS A 9 -0.29 -9.37 -3.49
CA LYS A 9 1.08 -9.09 -3.62
C LYS A 9 1.29 -7.83 -4.34
N LEU A 10 1.78 -6.83 -3.72
CA LEU A 10 2.10 -5.55 -4.33
C LEU A 10 3.61 -5.39 -4.36
N SER A 11 4.10 -4.65 -5.33
CA SER A 11 5.54 -4.43 -5.48
C SER A 11 5.81 -2.95 -5.60
N ARG A 12 7.04 -2.59 -5.30
CA ARG A 12 7.47 -1.23 -5.45
C ARG A 12 7.23 -0.79 -6.88
N GLY A 13 6.65 0.34 -7.05
CA GLY A 13 6.31 0.86 -8.36
C GLY A 13 4.93 0.51 -8.85
N ASP A 14 4.20 -0.32 -8.12
CA ASP A 14 2.84 -0.63 -8.55
C ASP A 14 1.92 0.55 -8.32
N ASP A 15 1.00 0.75 -9.23
CA ASP A 15 0.00 1.79 -9.08
C ASP A 15 -1.15 1.24 -8.24
N VAL A 16 -1.56 1.99 -7.26
CA VAL A 16 -2.61 1.54 -6.35
C VAL A 16 -3.56 2.70 -6.06
N THR A 17 -4.71 2.36 -5.52
CA THR A 17 -5.64 3.36 -5.03
C THR A 17 -6.07 2.97 -3.63
N TRP A 18 -6.46 3.95 -2.87
CA TRP A 18 -6.98 3.70 -1.53
C TRP A 18 -7.97 4.80 -1.19
N LYS A 19 -8.75 4.57 -0.13
CA LYS A 19 -9.75 5.53 0.28
C LYS A 19 -9.22 6.39 1.39
N SER A 20 -9.39 7.67 1.27
CA SER A 20 -8.97 8.60 2.29
C SER A 20 -10.04 9.65 2.44
N HIS A 21 -10.62 9.75 3.64
CA HIS A 21 -11.66 10.74 3.89
C HIS A 21 -12.78 10.66 2.87
N GLY A 22 -13.16 9.46 2.51
CA GLY A 22 -14.26 9.30 1.58
C GLY A 22 -13.95 9.52 0.13
N GLN A 23 -12.69 9.72 -0.18
CA GLN A 23 -12.30 9.93 -1.56
C GLN A 23 -11.28 8.91 -1.97
N ASP A 24 -11.26 8.59 -3.24
CA ASP A 24 -10.25 7.67 -3.77
C ASP A 24 -8.98 8.46 -4.06
N VAL A 25 -7.87 7.94 -3.60
CA VAL A 25 -6.58 8.55 -3.83
C VAL A 25 -5.76 7.59 -4.66
N GLU A 26 -5.08 8.10 -5.66
CA GLU A 26 -4.22 7.29 -6.50
C GLU A 26 -2.78 7.54 -6.14
N GLY A 27 -1.99 6.52 -6.17
CA GLY A 27 -0.58 6.66 -5.85
C GLY A 27 0.20 5.46 -6.27
N THR A 28 1.42 5.39 -5.78
CA THR A 28 2.35 4.35 -6.18
C THR A 28 3.00 3.76 -4.94
N VAL A 29 3.23 2.48 -4.96
CA VAL A 29 3.90 1.81 -3.85
C VAL A 29 5.38 2.19 -3.91
N THR A 30 5.90 2.70 -2.81
CA THR A 30 7.30 3.09 -2.75
C THR A 30 8.15 2.03 -2.07
N ARG A 31 7.56 1.24 -1.18
CA ARG A 31 8.30 0.13 -0.62
C ARG A 31 7.37 -0.77 0.19
N LYS A 32 7.81 -1.97 0.42
CA LYS A 32 7.08 -2.91 1.24
C LYS A 32 7.69 -2.90 2.62
N VAL A 33 6.85 -2.86 3.63
CA VAL A 33 7.29 -2.84 5.01
C VAL A 33 6.87 -4.15 5.63
N ASP A 34 7.81 -5.01 5.94
CA ASP A 34 7.49 -6.32 6.49
C ASP A 34 8.09 -6.51 7.87
N LYS A 35 8.45 -5.44 8.53
CA LYS A 35 8.91 -5.50 9.90
C LYS A 35 8.67 -4.13 10.50
N ARG A 36 8.82 -4.02 11.79
CA ARG A 36 8.59 -2.76 12.46
C ARG A 36 9.54 -1.71 11.90
N THR A 37 9.00 -0.64 11.43
CA THR A 37 9.77 0.35 10.70
C THR A 37 9.14 1.72 10.90
N GLU A 38 9.94 2.74 10.87
CA GLU A 38 9.41 4.09 10.87
C GLU A 38 9.21 4.54 9.44
N ALA A 39 8.03 4.92 9.12
CA ALA A 39 7.71 5.35 7.77
C ALA A 39 6.57 6.34 7.82
N ALA A 40 6.58 7.27 6.90
CA ALA A 40 5.51 8.27 6.80
C ALA A 40 5.29 8.99 8.13
N GLY A 41 6.36 9.24 8.85
CA GLY A 41 6.26 10.02 10.06
C GLY A 41 5.73 9.28 11.27
N ARG A 42 5.68 7.98 11.23
CA ARG A 42 5.19 7.22 12.38
C ARG A 42 5.79 5.84 12.39
N THR A 43 5.58 5.14 13.47
CA THR A 43 6.07 3.77 13.59
C THR A 43 5.02 2.84 13.02
N VAL A 44 5.44 1.98 12.11
CA VAL A 44 4.57 1.01 11.47
C VAL A 44 4.94 -0.35 12.03
N ASP A 45 3.97 -1.03 12.59
CA ASP A 45 4.20 -2.32 13.20
C ASP A 45 3.77 -3.40 12.22
N ALA A 46 4.61 -3.69 11.28
CA ALA A 46 4.33 -4.70 10.27
C ALA A 46 5.17 -5.93 10.52
N SER A 47 4.84 -7.02 9.89
CA SER A 47 5.59 -8.25 10.02
C SER A 47 5.54 -9.00 8.71
N LYS A 48 6.28 -10.08 8.63
CA LYS A 48 6.26 -10.86 7.41
C LYS A 48 4.90 -11.47 7.15
N ASP A 49 4.17 -11.77 8.22
CA ASP A 49 2.84 -12.31 8.05
C ASP A 49 1.84 -11.23 7.72
N GLU A 50 2.10 -10.03 8.15
CA GLU A 50 1.18 -8.92 7.91
C GLU A 50 1.97 -7.73 7.43
N PRO A 51 2.42 -7.76 6.21
CA PRO A 51 3.19 -6.63 5.69
C PRO A 51 2.30 -5.46 5.38
N GLN A 52 2.88 -4.30 5.36
CA GLN A 52 2.19 -3.10 4.96
C GLN A 52 3.00 -2.44 3.85
N TYR A 53 2.40 -1.50 3.18
CA TYR A 53 3.05 -0.87 2.04
C TYR A 53 3.06 0.63 2.21
N GLU A 54 4.19 1.21 1.95
CA GLU A 54 4.30 2.66 1.94
C GLU A 54 3.95 3.12 0.54
N VAL A 55 3.08 4.09 0.43
CA VAL A 55 2.60 4.57 -0.85
C VAL A 55 2.75 6.08 -0.90
N GLU A 56 2.83 6.59 -2.08
CA GLU A 56 2.96 8.02 -2.27
C GLU A 56 1.83 8.49 -3.16
N SER A 57 1.12 9.51 -2.73
CA SER A 57 0.01 10.06 -3.51
C SER A 57 0.53 10.74 -4.76
N ASP A 58 -0.04 10.42 -5.89
CA ASP A 58 0.40 11.03 -7.14
C ASP A 58 0.09 12.50 -7.18
N LYS A 59 -0.98 12.92 -6.54
CA LYS A 59 -1.33 14.29 -6.56
C LYS A 59 -0.55 15.16 -5.64
N THR A 60 -0.33 14.75 -4.45
CA THR A 60 0.30 15.61 -3.45
C THR A 60 1.71 15.21 -3.13
N GLY A 61 2.12 14.01 -3.48
CA GLY A 61 3.44 13.54 -3.10
C GLY A 61 3.55 13.13 -1.66
N ARG A 62 2.45 13.10 -0.93
CA ARG A 62 2.51 12.71 0.45
C ARG A 62 2.59 11.22 0.57
N THR A 63 3.27 10.73 1.58
CA THR A 63 3.39 9.30 1.78
C THR A 63 2.48 8.85 2.91
N ALA A 64 2.10 7.59 2.84
CA ALA A 64 1.28 6.98 3.86
C ALA A 64 1.58 5.49 3.87
N VAL A 65 1.15 4.80 4.92
CA VAL A 65 1.35 3.36 4.98
C VAL A 65 0.01 2.71 5.19
N HIS A 66 -0.28 1.72 4.37
CA HIS A 66 -1.55 1.03 4.41
C HIS A 66 -1.34 -0.47 4.33
N LYS A 67 -2.28 -1.20 4.87
CA LYS A 67 -2.27 -2.65 4.75
C LYS A 67 -2.69 -3.03 3.34
N PRO A 68 -2.26 -4.17 2.85
CA PRO A 68 -2.60 -4.55 1.48
C PRO A 68 -4.10 -4.62 1.23
N GLU A 69 -4.86 -4.98 2.24
CA GLU A 69 -6.29 -5.06 2.03
C GLU A 69 -6.94 -3.70 1.88
N SER A 70 -6.26 -2.65 2.27
CA SER A 70 -6.77 -1.30 2.07
C SER A 70 -6.38 -0.71 0.73
N LEU A 71 -5.53 -1.39 0.00
CA LEU A 71 -5.05 -0.89 -1.27
C LEU A 71 -5.65 -1.70 -2.40
N ARG A 72 -5.93 -1.04 -3.51
CA ARG A 72 -6.39 -1.72 -4.69
C ARG A 72 -5.38 -1.51 -5.77
N LYS A 73 -4.94 -2.58 -6.37
CA LYS A 73 -4.00 -2.47 -7.45
C LYS A 73 -4.73 -1.91 -8.65
N LYS A 74 -4.19 -0.85 -9.22
CA LYS A 74 -4.83 -0.26 -10.33
C LYS A 74 -4.60 -1.15 -11.50
N ALA A 75 -5.61 -1.60 -12.07
CA ALA A 75 -5.45 -2.52 -13.10
C ALA A 75 -5.11 -1.84 -14.33
N GLY A 76 -4.73 -0.91 -14.37
CA GLY A 76 -4.45 -0.29 -15.38
C GLY A 76 -4.22 -0.95 -16.55
N GLY A 77 -4.43 -0.81 -17.31
CA GLY A 77 -4.00 -1.34 -18.29
C GLY A 77 -4.21 -2.48 -18.60
N SER A 78 -4.40 -2.84 -18.02
CA SER A 78 -4.42 -3.98 -18.27
C SER A 78 -5.11 -4.19 -18.60
#